data_efeb8dfbb85fe21d45641d2b3143e88a
#
_entry.id   efeb8dfbb85fe21d45641d2b3143e88a
#
_cell.length_a   1.000
_cell.length_b   1.000
_cell.length_c   1.000
_cell.angle_alpha   90.00
_cell.angle_beta   90.00
_cell.angle_gamma   90.00
#
_symmetry.space_group_name_H-M   'P 1'
#
loop_
_entity.id
_entity.type
_entity.pdbx_description
1 polymer ?
#
loop_
_entity_poly.entity_id
_entity_poly.type
_entity_poly.pdbx_seq_one_letter_code
_entity_poly.pdbx_strand_id
1 'polypeptide(L)' 'MEEIITDLPFKIGRESIVIIKKLPLLQCQNCSEYLIEDNVMKGIDRVINGVDNSIELEILSYSPK' A
#
# COMPACT_ATOMS: atom_id res chain seq x y z
N MET A 1 -4.06 0.26 19.34
CA MET A 1 -3.50 -0.02 18.02
C MET A 1 -2.09 0.50 17.92
N GLU A 2 -1.28 -0.21 17.20
CA GLU A 2 0.12 0.11 17.06
C GLU A 2 0.44 0.45 15.62
N GLU A 3 1.20 1.51 15.41
CA GLU A 3 1.62 1.87 14.07
C GLU A 3 2.82 1.02 13.66
N ILE A 4 2.72 0.39 12.50
CA ILE A 4 3.81 -0.38 11.93
C ILE A 4 4.10 0.10 10.52
N ILE A 5 5.31 -0.13 10.06
CA ILE A 5 5.70 0.18 8.68
C ILE A 5 6.05 -1.13 8.00
N THR A 6 5.36 -1.42 6.90
CA THR A 6 5.53 -2.69 6.21
C THR A 6 5.36 -2.52 4.71
N ASP A 7 5.58 -3.59 3.99
CA ASP A 7 5.39 -3.64 2.55
C ASP A 7 4.10 -4.41 2.26
N LEU A 8 3.26 -3.86 1.40
CA LEU A 8 2.02 -4.53 1.01
C LEU A 8 1.88 -4.62 -0.50
N PRO A 9 1.42 -5.75 -1.01
CA PRO A 9 1.13 -5.89 -2.43
C PRO A 9 -0.30 -5.43 -2.73
N PHE A 10 -0.46 -4.76 -3.87
CA PHE A 10 -1.77 -4.33 -4.35
C PHE A 10 -1.93 -4.78 -5.78
N LYS A 11 -3.00 -5.52 -6.04
CA LYS A 11 -3.30 -5.99 -7.39
C LYS A 11 -4.12 -4.93 -8.11
N ILE A 12 -3.56 -4.38 -9.19
CA ILE A 12 -4.22 -3.29 -9.92
C ILE A 12 -4.84 -3.74 -11.23
N GLY A 13 -4.61 -4.98 -11.62
CA GLY A 13 -5.16 -5.53 -12.85
C GLY A 13 -5.08 -7.03 -12.81
N ARG A 14 -5.36 -7.68 -13.93
CA ARG A 14 -5.36 -9.13 -13.99
C ARG A 14 -3.99 -9.73 -13.70
N GLU A 15 -2.95 -9.07 -14.18
CA GLU A 15 -1.59 -9.59 -14.06
C GLU A 15 -0.63 -8.54 -13.52
N SER A 16 -1.15 -7.42 -13.04
CA SER A 16 -0.31 -6.33 -12.55
C SER A 16 -0.38 -6.23 -11.04
N ILE A 17 0.77 -6.28 -10.40
CA ILE A 17 0.88 -6.19 -8.96
C ILE A 17 1.84 -5.06 -8.61
N VAL A 18 1.44 -4.19 -7.69
CA VAL A 18 2.29 -3.12 -7.17
C VAL A 18 2.58 -3.41 -5.71
N ILE A 19 3.85 -3.44 -5.37
CA ILE A 19 4.27 -3.58 -3.97
C ILE A 19 4.68 -2.21 -3.46
N ILE A 20 3.99 -1.73 -2.44
CA ILE A 20 4.28 -0.44 -1.84
C ILE A 20 5.07 -0.67 -0.56
N LYS A 21 6.30 -0.16 -0.53
CA LYS A 21 7.18 -0.30 0.61
C LYS A 21 7.03 0.86 1.58
N LYS A 22 7.39 0.62 2.81
CA LYS A 22 7.39 1.64 3.88
C LYS A 22 6.01 2.25 4.06
N LEU A 23 4.99 1.41 4.00
CA LEU A 23 3.62 1.84 4.15
C LEU A 23 3.23 1.83 5.63
N PRO A 24 2.79 2.96 6.18
CA PRO A 24 2.36 2.99 7.58
C PRO A 24 0.96 2.41 7.74
N LEU A 25 0.82 1.49 8.67
CA LEU A 25 -0.43 0.84 8.98
C LEU A 25 -0.66 0.86 10.48
N LEU A 26 -1.93 0.73 10.86
CA LEU A 26 -2.28 0.50 12.25
C LEU A 26 -2.63 -0.97 12.41
N GLN A 27 -2.00 -1.64 13.34
CA GLN A 27 -2.24 -3.05 13.58
C GLN A 27 -2.90 -3.25 14.94
N CYS A 28 -3.96 -4.05 14.95
CA CYS A 28 -4.60 -4.44 16.19
C CYS A 28 -3.82 -5.57 16.83
N GLN A 29 -3.44 -5.40 18.10
CA GLN A 29 -2.63 -6.40 18.79
C GLN A 29 -3.40 -7.69 19.08
N ASN A 30 -4.72 -7.59 19.21
CA ASN A 30 -5.51 -8.73 19.64
C ASN A 30 -6.06 -9.57 18.49
N CYS A 31 -6.25 -9.00 17.32
CA CYS A 31 -6.90 -9.70 16.23
C CYS A 31 -6.08 -9.77 14.95
N SER A 32 -4.88 -9.26 14.96
CA SER A 32 -3.95 -9.32 13.81
C SER A 32 -4.52 -8.68 12.55
N GLU A 33 -5.47 -7.77 12.70
CA GLU A 33 -6.04 -7.06 11.56
C GLU A 33 -5.32 -5.74 11.35
N TYR A 34 -5.35 -5.27 10.11
CA TYR A 34 -4.75 -4.00 9.76
C TYR A 34 -5.82 -2.95 9.54
N LEU A 35 -5.47 -1.72 9.87
CA LEU A 35 -6.31 -0.57 9.55
C LEU A 35 -5.44 0.43 8.80
N ILE A 36 -5.92 0.88 7.64
CA ILE A 36 -5.24 1.90 6.84
C ILE A 36 -6.00 3.20 6.99
N GLU A 37 -5.31 4.25 7.41
CA GLU A 37 -5.95 5.56 7.56
C GLU A 37 -6.34 6.13 6.20
N ASP A 38 -7.36 6.99 6.19
CA ASP A 38 -7.84 7.60 4.96
C ASP A 38 -6.76 8.38 4.23
N ASN A 39 -5.91 9.09 4.97
CA ASN A 39 -4.80 9.82 4.38
C ASN A 39 -3.89 8.90 3.59
N VAL A 40 -3.59 7.75 4.18
CA VAL A 40 -2.71 6.76 3.58
C VAL A 40 -3.38 6.16 2.36
N MET A 41 -4.67 5.85 2.46
CA MET A 41 -5.42 5.30 1.31
C MET A 41 -5.40 6.24 0.12
N LYS A 42 -5.56 7.54 0.37
CA LYS A 42 -5.49 8.52 -0.71
C LYS A 42 -4.11 8.55 -1.35
N GLY A 43 -3.07 8.42 -0.54
CA GLY A 43 -1.71 8.34 -1.06
C GLY A 43 -1.48 7.10 -1.90
N ILE A 44 -2.03 5.97 -1.44
CA ILE A 44 -1.94 4.70 -2.18
C ILE A 44 -2.63 4.83 -3.54
N ASP A 45 -3.84 5.38 -3.55
CA ASP A 45 -4.56 5.57 -4.79
C ASP A 45 -3.79 6.41 -5.79
N ARG A 46 -3.16 7.48 -5.29
CA ARG A 46 -2.36 8.37 -6.14
C ARG A 46 -1.17 7.63 -6.73
N VAL A 47 -0.50 6.82 -5.93
CA VAL A 47 0.64 6.03 -6.38
C VAL A 47 0.21 5.01 -7.43
N ILE A 48 -0.88 4.30 -7.16
CA ILE A 48 -1.38 3.28 -8.07
C ILE A 48 -1.84 3.88 -9.38
N ASN A 49 -2.50 5.04 -9.34
CA ASN A 49 -2.98 5.71 -10.54
C ASN A 49 -1.83 6.18 -11.44
N GLY A 50 -0.64 6.36 -10.85
CA GLY A 50 0.53 6.74 -11.62
C GLY A 50 1.28 5.56 -12.25
N VAL A 51 0.86 4.34 -11.95
CA VAL A 51 1.53 3.15 -12.47
C VAL A 51 0.93 2.74 -13.81
N ASP A 52 1.81 2.36 -14.73
CA ASP A 52 1.39 1.88 -16.04
C ASP A 52 0.83 0.47 -15.91
N ASN A 53 -0.37 0.23 -16.43
CA ASN A 53 -1.02 -1.07 -16.36
C ASN A 53 -0.32 -2.15 -17.19
N SER A 54 0.61 -1.77 -18.03
CA SER A 54 1.38 -2.73 -18.82
C SER A 54 2.50 -3.38 -18.02
N ILE A 55 2.77 -2.89 -16.82
CA ILE A 55 3.83 -3.41 -15.96
C ILE A 55 3.26 -4.58 -15.16
N GLU A 56 3.94 -5.73 -15.21
CA GLU A 56 3.50 -6.91 -14.46
C GLU A 56 3.78 -6.79 -12.97
N LEU A 57 4.92 -6.21 -12.63
CA LEU A 57 5.32 -6.04 -11.23
C LEU A 57 6.04 -4.72 -11.08
N GLU A 58 5.60 -3.93 -10.12
CA GLU A 58 6.23 -2.66 -9.79
C GLU A 58 6.44 -2.58 -8.29
N ILE A 59 7.60 -2.12 -7.88
CA ILE A 59 7.91 -1.91 -6.46
C ILE A 59 8.13 -0.42 -6.25
N LEU A 60 7.29 0.17 -5.40
CA LEU A 60 7.32 1.59 -5.12
C LEU A 60 7.45 1.83 -3.62
N SER A 61 8.01 2.98 -3.27
CA SER A 61 8.10 3.38 -1.87
C SER A 61 7.02 4.41 -1.57
N TYR A 62 6.32 4.22 -0.48
CA TYR A 62 5.32 5.18 -0.04
C TYR A 62 6.01 6.44 0.46
N SER A 63 5.57 7.59 -0.01
CA SER A 63 6.10 8.87 0.42
C SER A 63 4.96 9.70 1.02
N PRO A 64 4.97 9.93 2.33
CA PRO A 64 3.89 10.68 3.00
C PRO A 64 4.06 12.18 2.81
N LYS A 65 3.60 12.67 1.71
CA LYS A 65 3.67 14.08 1.47
C LYS A 65 2.42 14.59 0.85
#